data_c9b5dad546f7f3452708cd075cd7a3e3
#
_entry.id   c9b5dad546f7f3452708cd075cd7a3e3
#
_cell.length_a   1.000
_cell.length_b   1.000
_cell.length_c   1.000
_cell.angle_alpha   90.00
_cell.angle_beta   90.00
_cell.angle_gamma   90.00
#
_symmetry.space_group_name_H-M   'P 1'
#
loop_
_entity.id
_entity.type
_entity.pdbx_description
1 polymer ?
#
loop_
_entity_poly.entity_id
_entity_poly.type
_entity_poly.pdbx_seq_one_letter_code
_entity_poly.pdbx_strand_id
1 'polypeptide(L)'
;MAEKTYTEQQNIKYKKKLNELLDILPDFCTQYFDSLEFNKQPRTKIAYAMDIKGFFEFLIECIPKFSSYAMKDFKPQDLEKIDGTDITRYLRHIKLYKKNGRDITNSESAAKRKLCALRRFYEYYCRYEIISLNPTIKVDMPKIHEKAIIRMEPNEVAEFLDNVESGNKLTKTQLQSHEKLKTRDLA
;
A
#
# COMPACT_ATOMS: atom_id res chain seq x y z
N MET A 1 -2.39 -36.41 1.07
CA MET A 1 -1.77 -35.11 0.76
C MET A 1 -1.58 -34.39 2.09
N ALA A 2 -0.37 -33.93 2.41
CA ALA A 2 -0.13 -33.17 3.64
C ALA A 2 -0.95 -31.87 3.63
N GLU A 3 -1.58 -31.56 4.75
CA GLU A 3 -2.38 -30.35 4.92
C GLU A 3 -1.43 -29.15 4.92
N LYS A 4 -1.72 -28.13 4.09
CA LYS A 4 -0.86 -26.95 3.96
C LYS A 4 -0.88 -26.16 5.26
N THR A 5 0.27 -25.69 5.69
CA THR A 5 0.38 -24.79 6.85
C THR A 5 -0.36 -23.49 6.62
N TYR A 6 -0.76 -22.80 7.69
CA TYR A 6 -1.42 -21.49 7.60
C TYR A 6 -0.62 -20.49 6.76
N THR A 7 0.71 -20.46 6.93
CA THR A 7 1.61 -19.58 6.17
C THR A 7 1.59 -19.88 4.67
N GLU A 8 1.59 -21.16 4.29
CA GLU A 8 1.50 -21.57 2.87
C GLU A 8 0.16 -21.19 2.26
N GLN A 9 -0.94 -21.37 3.00
CA GLN A 9 -2.26 -20.95 2.55
C GLN A 9 -2.34 -19.44 2.33
N GLN A 10 -1.77 -18.63 3.24
CA GLN A 10 -1.71 -17.19 3.10
C GLN A 10 -0.84 -16.75 1.90
N ASN A 11 0.30 -17.40 1.69
CA ASN A 11 1.18 -17.11 0.55
C ASN A 11 0.49 -17.40 -0.80
N ILE A 12 -0.26 -18.50 -0.88
CA ILE A 12 -1.06 -18.82 -2.07
C ILE A 12 -2.13 -17.74 -2.32
N LYS A 13 -2.83 -17.31 -1.27
CA LYS A 13 -3.83 -16.24 -1.36
C LYS A 13 -3.21 -14.93 -1.84
N TYR A 14 -2.05 -14.58 -1.31
CA TYR A 14 -1.34 -13.36 -1.73
C TYR A 14 -0.85 -13.45 -3.17
N LYS A 15 -0.34 -14.61 -3.60
CA LYS A 15 0.10 -14.81 -4.99
C LYS A 15 -1.06 -14.68 -5.97
N LYS A 16 -2.22 -15.28 -5.67
CA LYS A 16 -3.43 -15.11 -6.49
C LYS A 16 -3.84 -13.64 -6.60
N LYS A 17 -3.90 -12.93 -5.47
CA LYS A 17 -4.26 -11.51 -5.45
C LYS A 17 -3.26 -10.63 -6.22
N LEU A 18 -1.96 -10.96 -6.18
CA LEU A 18 -0.96 -10.26 -6.98
C LEU A 18 -1.20 -10.47 -8.48
N ASN A 19 -1.45 -11.72 -8.91
CA ASN A 19 -1.74 -12.01 -10.31
C ASN A 19 -2.98 -11.26 -10.81
N GLU A 20 -4.08 -11.23 -10.04
CA GLU A 20 -5.27 -10.44 -10.36
C GLU A 20 -4.96 -8.94 -10.56
N LEU A 21 -4.02 -8.38 -9.79
CA LEU A 21 -3.59 -7.00 -9.95
C LEU A 21 -2.70 -6.82 -11.20
N LEU A 22 -1.83 -7.78 -11.50
CA LEU A 22 -0.97 -7.76 -12.69
C LEU A 22 -1.79 -7.90 -13.98
N ASP A 23 -2.87 -8.66 -13.95
CA ASP A 23 -3.80 -8.77 -15.09
C ASP A 23 -4.45 -7.43 -15.44
N ILE A 24 -4.61 -6.52 -14.47
CA ILE A 24 -5.17 -5.18 -14.68
C ILE A 24 -4.08 -4.18 -15.12
N LEU A 25 -2.87 -4.30 -14.56
CA LEU A 25 -1.75 -3.39 -14.82
C LEU A 25 -1.23 -3.53 -16.27
N PRO A 26 -0.50 -2.51 -16.80
CA PRO A 26 0.22 -2.65 -18.06
C PRO A 26 1.12 -3.87 -18.08
N ASP A 27 1.19 -4.57 -19.20
CA ASP A 27 1.86 -5.88 -19.30
C ASP A 27 3.35 -5.83 -18.92
N PHE A 28 4.02 -4.73 -19.23
CA PHE A 28 5.42 -4.54 -18.87
C PHE A 28 5.67 -4.53 -17.36
N CYS A 29 4.67 -4.19 -16.53
CA CYS A 29 4.81 -4.21 -15.08
C CYS A 29 5.16 -5.60 -14.53
N THR A 30 4.76 -6.68 -15.21
CA THR A 30 5.05 -8.06 -14.81
C THR A 30 6.55 -8.28 -14.60
N GLN A 31 7.39 -7.78 -15.51
CA GLN A 31 8.85 -7.91 -15.41
C GLN A 31 9.42 -7.29 -14.13
N TYR A 32 8.89 -6.14 -13.72
CA TYR A 32 9.28 -5.52 -12.44
C TYR A 32 8.90 -6.40 -11.25
N PHE A 33 7.68 -6.96 -11.24
CA PHE A 33 7.23 -7.80 -10.12
C PHE A 33 7.95 -9.14 -10.06
N ASP A 34 8.35 -9.70 -11.20
CA ASP A 34 9.19 -10.90 -11.29
C ASP A 34 10.56 -10.63 -10.65
N SER A 35 11.14 -9.45 -10.87
CA SER A 35 12.42 -9.06 -10.24
C SER A 35 12.35 -8.97 -8.71
N LEU A 36 11.16 -8.82 -8.16
CA LEU A 36 10.93 -8.75 -6.71
C LEU A 36 10.68 -10.13 -6.06
N GLU A 37 10.61 -11.22 -6.86
CA GLU A 37 10.15 -12.53 -6.37
C GLU A 37 10.96 -13.02 -5.16
N PHE A 38 12.29 -12.89 -5.22
CA PHE A 38 13.19 -13.35 -4.17
C PHE A 38 13.54 -12.28 -3.11
N ASN A 39 13.20 -11.01 -3.38
CA ASN A 39 13.69 -9.88 -2.58
C ASN A 39 12.61 -9.22 -1.72
N LYS A 40 11.33 -9.57 -1.93
CA LYS A 40 10.21 -8.92 -1.22
C LYS A 40 9.15 -9.92 -0.77
N GLN A 41 8.65 -9.66 0.42
CA GLN A 41 7.52 -10.42 0.96
C GLN A 41 6.27 -10.28 0.06
N PRO A 42 5.45 -11.32 -0.09
CA PRO A 42 4.25 -11.29 -0.95
C PRO A 42 3.31 -10.12 -0.65
N ARG A 43 3.12 -9.79 0.63
CA ARG A 43 2.29 -8.66 1.07
C ARG A 43 2.83 -7.31 0.59
N THR A 44 4.16 -7.14 0.56
CA THR A 44 4.81 -5.93 0.04
C THR A 44 4.60 -5.78 -1.46
N LYS A 45 4.68 -6.89 -2.21
CA LYS A 45 4.43 -6.88 -3.66
C LYS A 45 3.01 -6.43 -3.98
N ILE A 46 2.01 -6.95 -3.25
CA ILE A 46 0.61 -6.51 -3.40
C ILE A 46 0.47 -5.01 -3.12
N ALA A 47 1.09 -4.51 -2.04
CA ALA A 47 1.04 -3.09 -1.71
C ALA A 47 1.64 -2.23 -2.83
N TYR A 48 2.76 -2.63 -3.41
CA TYR A 48 3.38 -1.94 -4.55
C TYR A 48 2.50 -2.01 -5.80
N ALA A 49 1.90 -3.16 -6.10
CA ALA A 49 0.99 -3.31 -7.24
C ALA A 49 -0.23 -2.38 -7.11
N MET A 50 -0.82 -2.30 -5.91
CA MET A 50 -1.92 -1.37 -5.64
C MET A 50 -1.50 0.10 -5.76
N ASP A 51 -0.29 0.46 -5.32
CA ASP A 51 0.21 1.82 -5.40
C ASP A 51 0.51 2.22 -6.84
N ILE A 52 1.13 1.34 -7.64
CA ILE A 52 1.41 1.54 -9.05
C ILE A 52 0.10 1.61 -9.85
N LYS A 53 -0.86 0.72 -9.56
CA LYS A 53 -2.20 0.78 -10.17
C LYS A 53 -2.87 2.13 -9.92
N GLY A 54 -2.89 2.59 -8.67
CA GLY A 54 -3.48 3.89 -8.32
C GLY A 54 -2.76 5.07 -9.00
N PHE A 55 -1.47 4.95 -9.27
CA PHE A 55 -0.74 5.96 -10.03
C PHE A 55 -1.16 5.99 -11.51
N PHE A 56 -1.26 4.84 -12.18
CA PHE A 56 -1.74 4.80 -13.56
C PHE A 56 -3.21 5.23 -13.68
N GLU A 57 -4.08 4.86 -12.73
CA GLU A 57 -5.45 5.37 -12.64
C GLU A 57 -5.46 6.91 -12.61
N PHE A 58 -4.64 7.51 -11.75
CA PHE A 58 -4.49 8.96 -11.68
C PHE A 58 -4.00 9.59 -13.00
N LEU A 59 -3.03 8.96 -13.68
CA LEU A 59 -2.54 9.47 -14.97
C LEU A 59 -3.66 9.52 -16.01
N ILE A 60 -4.47 8.49 -16.09
CA ILE A 60 -5.60 8.40 -17.02
C ILE A 60 -6.66 9.45 -16.68
N GLU A 61 -7.00 9.56 -15.40
CA GLU A 61 -8.11 10.41 -14.95
C GLU A 61 -7.76 11.91 -14.91
N CYS A 62 -6.51 12.24 -14.56
CA CYS A 62 -6.13 13.60 -14.18
C CYS A 62 -5.09 14.26 -15.10
N ILE A 63 -4.40 13.52 -15.95
CA ILE A 63 -3.32 14.04 -16.80
C ILE A 63 -3.74 14.03 -18.27
N PRO A 64 -3.96 15.20 -18.91
CA PRO A 64 -4.55 15.27 -20.26
C PRO A 64 -3.84 14.44 -21.32
N LYS A 65 -2.50 14.36 -21.27
CA LYS A 65 -1.70 13.56 -22.23
C LYS A 65 -1.97 12.05 -22.18
N PHE A 66 -2.63 11.56 -21.11
CA PHE A 66 -2.95 10.15 -20.95
C PHE A 66 -4.48 9.89 -20.88
N SER A 67 -5.30 10.91 -21.05
CA SER A 67 -6.77 10.79 -20.90
C SER A 67 -7.43 9.83 -21.90
N SER A 68 -6.77 9.56 -23.04
CA SER A 68 -7.25 8.59 -24.04
C SER A 68 -6.69 7.17 -23.84
N TYR A 69 -5.82 6.95 -22.86
CA TYR A 69 -5.21 5.66 -22.63
C TYR A 69 -6.13 4.75 -21.81
N ALA A 70 -6.23 3.49 -22.19
CA ALA A 70 -6.64 2.45 -21.27
C ALA A 70 -5.43 1.95 -20.45
N MET A 71 -5.68 1.27 -19.35
CA MET A 71 -4.61 0.79 -18.47
C MET A 71 -3.57 -0.09 -19.21
N LYS A 72 -4.02 -0.90 -20.16
CA LYS A 72 -3.17 -1.79 -20.95
C LYS A 72 -2.43 -1.11 -22.11
N ASP A 73 -2.77 0.11 -22.46
CA ASP A 73 -2.14 0.82 -23.58
C ASP A 73 -0.75 1.36 -23.23
N PHE A 74 -0.45 1.52 -21.95
CA PHE A 74 0.84 2.01 -21.49
C PHE A 74 1.97 1.06 -21.89
N LYS A 75 3.02 1.65 -22.43
CA LYS A 75 4.29 1.01 -22.77
C LYS A 75 5.41 1.54 -21.87
N PRO A 76 6.53 0.80 -21.73
CA PRO A 76 7.65 1.30 -20.91
C PRO A 76 8.11 2.69 -21.29
N GLN A 77 8.13 3.03 -22.60
CA GLN A 77 8.55 4.33 -23.12
C GLN A 77 7.61 5.48 -22.68
N ASP A 78 6.35 5.17 -22.33
CA ASP A 78 5.43 6.20 -21.83
C ASP A 78 5.83 6.71 -20.45
N LEU A 79 6.64 5.94 -19.70
CA LEU A 79 7.21 6.38 -18.43
C LEU A 79 8.11 7.62 -18.59
N GLU A 80 8.77 7.80 -19.75
CA GLU A 80 9.58 8.99 -20.04
C GLU A 80 8.74 10.25 -20.29
N LYS A 81 7.47 10.09 -20.66
CA LYS A 81 6.53 11.22 -20.83
C LYS A 81 6.05 11.78 -19.49
N ILE A 82 6.30 11.07 -18.39
CA ILE A 82 5.89 11.46 -17.05
C ILE A 82 7.02 12.25 -16.39
N ASP A 83 6.72 13.44 -15.92
CA ASP A 83 7.70 14.30 -15.27
C ASP A 83 7.50 14.40 -13.74
N GLY A 84 8.43 15.09 -13.05
CA GLY A 84 8.34 15.30 -11.62
C GLY A 84 7.11 16.11 -11.19
N THR A 85 6.58 16.95 -12.09
CA THR A 85 5.38 17.74 -11.84
C THR A 85 4.13 16.83 -11.79
N ASP A 86 4.05 15.86 -12.69
CA ASP A 86 2.96 14.88 -12.70
C ASP A 86 2.95 14.06 -11.41
N ILE A 87 4.13 13.65 -10.93
CA ILE A 87 4.27 12.90 -9.66
C ILE A 87 3.89 13.79 -8.47
N THR A 88 4.28 15.05 -8.48
CA THR A 88 3.88 16.02 -7.44
C THR A 88 2.36 16.23 -7.43
N ARG A 89 1.74 16.32 -8.62
CA ARG A 89 0.26 16.37 -8.74
C ARG A 89 -0.39 15.10 -8.20
N TYR A 90 0.18 13.92 -8.47
CA TYR A 90 -0.28 12.68 -7.89
C TYR A 90 -0.23 12.70 -6.36
N LEU A 91 0.88 13.12 -5.75
CA LEU A 91 1.01 13.20 -4.30
C LEU A 91 0.00 14.18 -3.68
N ARG A 92 -0.31 15.27 -4.37
CA ARG A 92 -1.37 16.20 -3.95
C ARG A 92 -2.75 15.57 -4.10
N HIS A 93 -3.03 14.89 -5.22
CA HIS A 93 -4.29 14.23 -5.49
C HIS A 93 -4.63 13.18 -4.42
N ILE A 94 -3.69 12.33 -4.04
CA ILE A 94 -3.93 11.28 -3.05
C ILE A 94 -4.19 11.79 -1.64
N LYS A 95 -3.91 13.06 -1.31
CA LYS A 95 -4.25 13.62 0.00
C LYS A 95 -5.76 13.67 0.22
N LEU A 96 -6.52 13.96 -0.84
CA LEU A 96 -7.98 13.92 -0.83
C LEU A 96 -8.48 13.67 -2.26
N TYR A 97 -9.15 12.56 -2.49
CA TYR A 97 -9.77 12.19 -3.76
C TYR A 97 -11.06 11.40 -3.55
N LYS A 98 -11.90 11.34 -4.57
CA LYS A 98 -13.13 10.55 -4.52
C LYS A 98 -12.91 9.18 -5.18
N LYS A 99 -13.38 8.13 -4.53
CA LYS A 99 -13.43 6.78 -5.09
C LYS A 99 -14.76 6.14 -4.73
N ASN A 100 -15.50 5.70 -5.74
CA ASN A 100 -16.83 5.12 -5.58
C ASN A 100 -17.79 6.03 -4.76
N GLY A 101 -17.75 7.34 -5.02
CA GLY A 101 -18.57 8.33 -4.34
C GLY A 101 -18.16 8.67 -2.89
N ARG A 102 -17.07 8.10 -2.38
CA ARG A 102 -16.54 8.34 -1.03
C ARG A 102 -15.27 9.17 -1.08
N ASP A 103 -15.15 10.11 -0.15
CA ASP A 103 -13.91 10.86 0.04
C ASP A 103 -12.86 9.97 0.70
N ILE A 104 -11.73 9.83 0.04
CA ILE A 104 -10.57 9.04 0.51
C ILE A 104 -9.44 9.99 0.82
N THR A 105 -8.87 9.86 2.01
CA THR A 105 -7.67 10.59 2.43
C THR A 105 -6.52 9.63 2.71
N ASN A 106 -5.30 10.07 2.44
CA ASN A 106 -4.10 9.33 2.79
C ASN A 106 -3.26 10.12 3.80
N SER A 107 -2.74 9.42 4.80
CA SER A 107 -1.76 9.98 5.72
C SER A 107 -0.43 10.29 5.02
N GLU A 108 0.42 11.11 5.65
CA GLU A 108 1.77 11.41 5.17
C GLU A 108 2.61 10.12 5.01
N SER A 109 2.48 9.19 5.93
CA SER A 109 3.14 7.87 5.85
C SER A 109 2.68 7.07 4.63
N ALA A 110 1.39 7.11 4.30
CA ALA A 110 0.85 6.45 3.12
C ALA A 110 1.36 7.12 1.83
N ALA A 111 1.40 8.45 1.78
CA ALA A 111 1.95 9.19 0.65
C ALA A 111 3.45 8.90 0.45
N LYS A 112 4.23 8.87 1.54
CA LYS A 112 5.65 8.48 1.52
C LYS A 112 5.84 7.08 0.97
N ARG A 113 5.06 6.10 1.45
CA ARG A 113 5.11 4.72 0.96
C ARG A 113 4.82 4.63 -0.54
N LYS A 114 3.79 5.32 -1.03
CA LYS A 114 3.43 5.37 -2.45
C LYS A 114 4.56 5.95 -3.31
N LEU A 115 5.19 7.04 -2.87
CA LEU A 115 6.35 7.59 -3.57
C LEU A 115 7.55 6.63 -3.56
N CYS A 116 7.79 5.92 -2.44
CA CYS A 116 8.83 4.88 -2.39
C CYS A 116 8.56 3.74 -3.38
N ALA A 117 7.31 3.31 -3.52
CA ALA A 117 6.94 2.29 -4.50
C ALA A 117 7.23 2.76 -5.94
N LEU A 118 6.85 4.01 -6.28
CA LEU A 118 7.16 4.60 -7.58
C LEU A 118 8.66 4.76 -7.82
N ARG A 119 9.43 5.20 -6.81
CA ARG A 119 10.89 5.29 -6.94
C ARG A 119 11.51 3.95 -7.29
N ARG A 120 11.13 2.88 -6.60
CA ARG A 120 11.62 1.52 -6.89
C ARG A 120 11.21 1.04 -8.27
N PHE A 121 9.99 1.37 -8.70
CA PHE A 121 9.50 1.06 -10.03
C PHE A 121 10.33 1.76 -11.11
N TYR A 122 10.54 3.05 -11.03
CA TYR A 122 11.36 3.81 -11.96
C TYR A 122 12.85 3.41 -11.92
N GLU A 123 13.41 3.15 -10.72
CA GLU A 123 14.78 2.64 -10.55
C GLU A 123 15.00 1.34 -11.32
N TYR A 124 14.01 0.44 -11.33
CA TYR A 124 14.08 -0.79 -12.09
C TYR A 124 14.26 -0.52 -13.57
N TYR A 125 13.39 0.28 -14.18
CA TYR A 125 13.44 0.57 -15.61
C TYR A 125 14.66 1.38 -16.02
N CYS A 126 15.15 2.30 -15.21
CA CYS A 126 16.42 2.98 -15.43
C CYS A 126 17.61 2.02 -15.36
N ARG A 127 17.63 1.09 -14.41
CA ARG A 127 18.70 0.11 -14.25
C ARG A 127 18.83 -0.81 -15.46
N TYR A 128 17.72 -1.16 -16.09
CA TYR A 128 17.69 -1.98 -17.27
C TYR A 128 17.73 -1.16 -18.57
N GLU A 129 18.05 0.13 -18.48
CA GLU A 129 18.22 1.05 -19.62
C GLU A 129 16.98 1.13 -20.54
N ILE A 130 15.80 0.80 -20.00
CA ILE A 130 14.51 0.87 -20.72
C ILE A 130 14.03 2.31 -20.80
N ILE A 131 14.35 3.12 -19.79
CA ILE A 131 14.13 4.55 -19.71
C ILE A 131 15.40 5.26 -19.27
N SER A 132 15.59 6.49 -19.76
CA SER A 132 16.82 7.27 -19.53
C SER A 132 16.81 8.02 -18.21
N LEU A 133 15.63 8.47 -17.74
CA LEU A 133 15.51 9.37 -16.60
C LEU A 133 14.49 8.84 -15.59
N ASN A 134 14.82 9.04 -14.31
CA ASN A 134 13.92 8.77 -13.20
C ASN A 134 13.32 10.09 -12.66
N PRO A 135 12.07 10.44 -13.02
CA PRO A 135 11.47 11.70 -12.62
C PRO A 135 11.19 11.79 -11.11
N THR A 136 11.15 10.65 -10.42
CA THR A 136 10.87 10.62 -8.97
C THR A 136 11.99 11.20 -8.13
N ILE A 137 13.22 11.29 -8.67
CA ILE A 137 14.38 11.87 -7.96
C ILE A 137 14.16 13.36 -7.69
N LYS A 138 13.46 14.05 -8.59
CA LYS A 138 13.17 15.49 -8.49
C LYS A 138 12.02 15.81 -7.53
N VAL A 139 11.40 14.81 -6.94
CA VAL A 139 10.24 14.98 -6.05
C VAL A 139 10.66 14.78 -4.61
N ASP A 140 10.39 15.77 -3.76
CA ASP A 140 10.70 15.69 -2.34
C ASP A 140 9.87 14.63 -1.63
N MET A 141 10.50 13.96 -0.65
CA MET A 141 9.77 13.01 0.20
C MET A 141 8.82 13.75 1.14
N PRO A 142 7.55 13.31 1.24
CA PRO A 142 6.65 13.82 2.25
C PRO A 142 7.27 13.72 3.65
N LYS A 143 7.30 14.85 4.37
CA LYS A 143 7.72 14.86 5.78
C LYS A 143 6.65 14.15 6.60
N ILE A 144 7.08 13.29 7.52
CA ILE A 144 6.19 12.66 8.48
C ILE A 144 6.31 13.47 9.77
N HIS A 145 5.18 14.04 10.19
CA HIS A 145 5.12 14.67 11.51
C HIS A 145 5.00 13.55 12.55
N GLU A 146 5.91 13.57 13.51
CA GLU A 146 5.86 12.62 14.61
C GLU A 146 4.60 12.88 15.43
N LYS A 147 3.82 11.83 15.63
CA LYS A 147 2.72 11.90 16.58
C LYS A 147 3.29 11.77 17.98
N ALA A 148 2.85 12.64 18.89
CA ALA A 148 3.19 12.47 20.29
C ALA A 148 2.83 11.03 20.73
N ILE A 149 3.76 10.37 21.36
CA ILE A 149 3.51 9.05 21.96
C ILE A 149 2.62 9.31 23.18
N ILE A 150 1.36 8.97 23.07
CA ILE A 150 0.45 8.96 24.20
C ILE A 150 0.83 7.74 25.04
N ARG A 151 1.39 7.97 26.20
CA ARG A 151 1.68 6.93 27.18
C ARG A 151 0.56 6.92 28.19
N MET A 152 0.12 5.75 28.58
CA MET A 152 -0.81 5.59 29.68
C MET A 152 -0.06 5.86 30.99
N GLU A 153 -0.67 6.62 31.89
CA GLU A 153 -0.20 6.77 33.25
C GLU A 153 -0.38 5.45 34.02
N PRO A 154 0.43 5.18 35.06
CA PRO A 154 0.34 3.93 35.82
C PRO A 154 -1.09 3.58 36.29
N ASN A 155 -1.86 4.58 36.69
CA ASN A 155 -3.25 4.40 37.09
C ASN A 155 -4.17 3.98 35.92
N GLU A 156 -3.94 4.56 34.75
CA GLU A 156 -4.67 4.20 33.52
C GLU A 156 -4.34 2.78 33.06
N VAL A 157 -3.08 2.35 33.23
CA VAL A 157 -2.66 0.98 32.97
C VAL A 157 -3.34 0.00 33.92
N ALA A 158 -3.42 0.33 35.22
CA ALA A 158 -4.12 -0.47 36.22
C ALA A 158 -5.61 -0.60 35.86
N GLU A 159 -6.29 0.53 35.60
CA GLU A 159 -7.71 0.53 35.19
C GLU A 159 -7.91 -0.27 33.88
N PHE A 160 -6.99 -0.16 32.92
CA PHE A 160 -7.04 -0.92 31.68
C PHE A 160 -6.97 -2.42 31.96
N LEU A 161 -6.03 -2.87 32.79
CA LEU A 161 -5.88 -4.28 33.14
C LEU A 161 -7.11 -4.81 33.90
N ASP A 162 -7.64 -4.04 34.85
CA ASP A 162 -8.87 -4.38 35.57
C ASP A 162 -10.08 -4.51 34.61
N ASN A 163 -10.18 -3.64 33.62
CA ASN A 163 -11.22 -3.72 32.58
C ASN A 163 -11.03 -4.94 31.67
N VAL A 164 -9.79 -5.29 31.32
CA VAL A 164 -9.48 -6.50 30.56
C VAL A 164 -9.80 -7.75 31.39
N GLU A 165 -9.56 -7.74 32.70
CA GLU A 165 -9.87 -8.85 33.59
C GLU A 165 -11.36 -9.03 33.81
N SER A 166 -12.06 -7.94 34.14
CA SER A 166 -13.49 -7.96 34.49
C SER A 166 -14.42 -8.04 33.27
N GLY A 167 -13.92 -7.64 32.08
CA GLY A 167 -14.77 -7.51 30.88
C GLY A 167 -15.73 -6.31 30.94
N ASN A 168 -15.50 -5.35 31.84
CA ASN A 168 -16.30 -4.13 31.96
C ASN A 168 -16.26 -3.31 30.66
N LYS A 169 -17.41 -2.66 30.35
CA LYS A 169 -17.59 -1.84 29.13
C LYS A 169 -17.60 -2.64 27.81
N LEU A 170 -17.58 -3.97 27.83
CA LEU A 170 -17.70 -4.79 26.63
C LEU A 170 -19.17 -4.97 26.22
N THR A 171 -19.42 -5.03 24.92
CA THR A 171 -20.73 -5.41 24.38
C THR A 171 -21.00 -6.90 24.60
N LYS A 172 -22.27 -7.34 24.54
CA LYS A 172 -22.65 -8.76 24.70
C LYS A 172 -21.88 -9.71 23.78
N THR A 173 -21.63 -9.30 22.53
CA THR A 173 -20.87 -10.08 21.56
C THR A 173 -19.38 -10.14 21.91
N GLN A 174 -18.82 -9.04 22.43
CA GLN A 174 -17.42 -9.00 22.86
C GLN A 174 -17.19 -9.82 24.12
N LEU A 175 -18.16 -9.88 25.06
CA LEU A 175 -18.10 -10.72 26.28
C LEU A 175 -17.93 -12.20 25.93
N GLN A 176 -18.65 -12.70 24.93
CA GLN A 176 -18.53 -14.10 24.50
C GLN A 176 -17.12 -14.46 23.98
N SER A 177 -16.45 -13.51 23.34
CA SER A 177 -15.06 -13.67 22.89
C SER A 177 -14.08 -13.47 24.04
N HIS A 178 -14.37 -12.53 24.93
CA HIS A 178 -13.56 -12.23 26.11
C HIS A 178 -13.38 -13.44 27.02
N GLU A 179 -14.47 -14.13 27.38
CA GLU A 179 -14.40 -15.33 28.23
C GLU A 179 -13.47 -16.41 27.68
N LYS A 180 -13.39 -16.53 26.33
CA LYS A 180 -12.51 -17.50 25.66
C LYS A 180 -11.06 -17.06 25.60
N LEU A 181 -10.80 -15.78 25.58
CA LEU A 181 -9.49 -15.18 25.31
C LEU A 181 -8.85 -14.52 26.52
N LYS A 182 -9.58 -14.35 27.63
CA LYS A 182 -9.16 -13.65 28.84
C LYS A 182 -7.77 -14.05 29.31
N THR A 183 -7.51 -15.35 29.44
CA THR A 183 -6.20 -15.84 29.91
C THR A 183 -5.05 -15.46 28.97
N ARG A 184 -5.31 -15.46 27.68
CA ARG A 184 -4.32 -15.03 26.67
C ARG A 184 -4.08 -13.52 26.71
N ASP A 185 -5.13 -12.75 26.91
CA ASP A 185 -5.08 -11.28 26.83
C ASP A 185 -4.48 -10.66 28.12
N LEU A 186 -4.37 -11.46 29.20
CA LEU A 186 -3.72 -11.10 30.47
C LEU A 186 -2.27 -11.64 30.59
N ALA A 187 -1.84 -12.51 29.68
CA ALA A 187 -0.48 -13.07 29.67
C ALA A 187 0.50 -12.20 28.89
#